data_c48b312a8a19d54b26b504515d2762b0
#
_entry.id   c48b312a8a19d54b26b504515d2762b0
#
_cell.length_a   1.000
_cell.length_b   1.000
_cell.length_c   1.000
_cell.angle_alpha   90.00
_cell.angle_beta   90.00
_cell.angle_gamma   90.00
#
_symmetry.space_group_name_H-M   'P 1'
#
loop_
_entity.id
_entity.type
_entity.pdbx_description
1 polymer ?
#
loop_
_entity_poly.entity_id
_entity_poly.type
_entity_poly.pdbx_seq_one_letter_code
_entity_poly.pdbx_strand_id
1 'polypeptide(L)'
;KPGKDNAPSDLASVSGYLLPAEIMRYIERAEHDPRAGEFTFQPFVQQMIDDGHDFYAKEIVGADFYDTGNPLSYLKTVVDFGLAHPTFGVELAEYMKKRLEEKS
;
A
#
# COMPACT_ATOMS: atom_id res chain seq x y z
N LYS A 1 -2.82 -11.57 8.02
CA LYS A 1 -2.49 -11.74 6.59
C LYS A 1 -2.63 -13.22 6.24
N PRO A 2 -3.40 -13.59 5.19
CA PRO A 2 -3.76 -15.00 4.94
C PRO A 2 -2.58 -15.88 4.49
N GLY A 3 -1.45 -15.30 4.14
CA GLY A 3 -0.35 -16.02 3.53
C GLY A 3 -0.60 -16.31 2.04
N LYS A 4 0.46 -16.68 1.31
CA LYS A 4 0.44 -16.83 -0.15
C LYS A 4 -0.57 -17.90 -0.61
N ASP A 5 -0.66 -19.01 0.11
CA ASP A 5 -1.48 -20.16 -0.29
C ASP A 5 -2.96 -20.02 0.07
N ASN A 6 -3.30 -19.05 0.94
CA ASN A 6 -4.66 -18.79 1.42
C ASN A 6 -5.22 -17.44 0.93
N ALA A 7 -4.49 -16.72 0.08
CA ALA A 7 -4.96 -15.47 -0.47
C ALA A 7 -6.09 -15.75 -1.47
N PRO A 8 -7.23 -15.04 -1.38
CA PRO A 8 -8.38 -15.25 -2.27
C PRO A 8 -8.11 -14.77 -3.71
N SER A 9 -7.09 -13.95 -3.92
CA SER A 9 -6.64 -13.46 -5.21
C SER A 9 -5.17 -13.01 -5.15
N ASP A 10 -4.59 -12.72 -6.29
CA ASP A 10 -3.26 -12.13 -6.46
C ASP A 10 -3.28 -10.58 -6.44
N LEU A 11 -4.44 -9.97 -6.25
CA LEU A 11 -4.57 -8.53 -6.09
C LEU A 11 -4.18 -8.10 -4.68
N ALA A 12 -3.28 -7.14 -4.56
CA ALA A 12 -2.89 -6.53 -3.29
C ALA A 12 -3.58 -5.18 -3.10
N SER A 13 -4.10 -4.94 -1.89
CA SER A 13 -4.61 -3.62 -1.52
C SER A 13 -3.45 -2.66 -1.30
N VAL A 14 -3.45 -1.54 -2.03
CA VAL A 14 -2.37 -0.55 -2.02
C VAL A 14 -2.74 0.77 -1.35
N SER A 15 -3.85 0.81 -0.64
CA SER A 15 -4.44 1.99 -0.02
C SER A 15 -5.44 2.75 -0.91
N GLY A 16 -6.20 3.64 -0.26
CA GLY A 16 -7.28 4.38 -0.90
C GLY A 16 -8.60 3.63 -0.81
N TYR A 17 -9.40 3.96 0.24
CA TYR A 17 -10.69 3.35 0.49
C TYR A 17 -11.77 4.42 0.51
N LEU A 18 -12.85 4.18 -0.21
CA LEU A 18 -14.11 4.91 -0.07
C LEU A 18 -15.05 4.02 0.73
N LEU A 19 -15.26 4.38 1.99
CA LEU A 19 -16.07 3.60 2.91
C LEU A 19 -17.37 4.34 3.21
N PRO A 20 -18.53 3.64 3.23
CA PRO A 20 -19.78 4.25 3.61
C PRO A 20 -19.79 4.59 5.11
N ALA A 21 -20.49 5.64 5.51
CA ALA A 21 -20.56 6.09 6.90
C ALA A 21 -21.07 5.01 7.86
N GLU A 22 -21.85 4.06 7.37
CA GLU A 22 -22.38 2.93 8.11
C GLU A 22 -21.30 2.06 8.76
N ILE A 23 -20.07 2.04 8.21
CA ILE A 23 -18.95 1.28 8.81
C ILE A 23 -18.69 1.72 10.26
N MET A 24 -18.96 2.97 10.59
CA MET A 24 -18.78 3.47 11.97
C MET A 24 -19.63 2.70 12.97
N ARG A 25 -20.84 2.28 12.57
CA ARG A 25 -21.71 1.47 13.45
C ARG A 25 -21.17 0.07 13.70
N TYR A 26 -20.46 -0.50 12.72
CA TYR A 26 -19.80 -1.80 12.88
C TYR A 26 -18.59 -1.67 13.82
N ILE A 27 -17.82 -0.61 13.67
CA ILE A 27 -16.67 -0.31 14.54
C ILE A 27 -17.12 -0.04 15.98
N GLU A 28 -18.16 0.75 16.20
CA GLU A 28 -18.71 1.08 17.52
C GLU A 28 -19.23 -0.14 18.29
N ARG A 29 -19.75 -1.14 17.57
CA ARG A 29 -20.24 -2.40 18.17
C ARG A 29 -19.14 -3.42 18.44
N ALA A 30 -17.93 -3.18 17.95
CA ALA A 30 -16.83 -4.10 18.11
C ALA A 30 -16.29 -4.06 19.54
N GLU A 31 -16.21 -5.22 20.17
CA GLU A 31 -15.44 -5.40 21.39
C GLU A 31 -13.96 -5.48 21.00
N HIS A 32 -13.19 -4.47 21.41
CA HIS A 32 -11.76 -4.47 21.19
C HIS A 32 -11.04 -5.17 22.34
N ASP A 33 -10.43 -6.34 22.06
CA ASP A 33 -9.47 -6.97 22.96
C ASP A 33 -8.05 -6.45 22.62
N PRO A 34 -7.41 -5.67 23.53
CA PRO A 34 -6.04 -5.20 23.29
C PRO A 34 -5.00 -6.30 23.07
N ARG A 35 -5.32 -7.55 23.43
CA ARG A 35 -4.45 -8.71 23.23
C ARG A 35 -4.59 -9.34 21.84
N ALA A 36 -5.64 -9.00 21.09
CA ALA A 36 -5.91 -9.56 19.77
C ALA A 36 -5.03 -8.99 18.66
N GLY A 37 -4.11 -8.06 18.98
CA GLY A 37 -3.24 -7.40 18.01
C GLY A 37 -3.76 -6.06 17.54
N GLU A 38 -3.38 -5.67 16.33
CA GLU A 38 -3.73 -4.39 15.76
C GLU A 38 -5.23 -4.30 15.43
N PHE A 39 -5.89 -3.23 15.91
CA PHE A 39 -7.27 -2.93 15.57
C PHE A 39 -7.34 -2.33 14.17
N THR A 40 -7.94 -3.05 13.24
CA THR A 40 -8.04 -2.64 11.83
C THR A 40 -9.48 -2.62 11.36
N PHE A 41 -9.78 -1.92 10.26
CA PHE A 41 -11.14 -1.80 9.75
C PHE A 41 -11.54 -2.92 8.76
N GLN A 42 -10.60 -3.67 8.22
CA GLN A 42 -10.86 -4.70 7.20
C GLN A 42 -11.88 -5.76 7.64
N PRO A 43 -11.87 -6.26 8.88
CA PRO A 43 -12.89 -7.19 9.34
C PRO A 43 -14.32 -6.62 9.27
N PHE A 44 -14.48 -5.30 9.46
CA PHE A 44 -15.79 -4.65 9.39
C PHE A 44 -16.28 -4.51 7.95
N VAL A 45 -15.37 -4.28 7.01
CA VAL A 45 -15.71 -4.36 5.57
C VAL A 45 -16.23 -5.75 5.22
N GLN A 46 -15.59 -6.81 5.73
CA GLN A 46 -16.06 -8.18 5.50
C GLN A 46 -17.45 -8.41 6.10
N GLN A 47 -17.69 -7.96 7.34
CA GLN A 47 -19.03 -8.04 7.96
C GLN A 47 -20.09 -7.30 7.14
N MET A 48 -19.78 -6.13 6.61
CA MET A 48 -20.71 -5.38 5.74
C MET A 48 -21.01 -6.14 4.46
N ILE A 49 -20.03 -6.79 3.84
CA ILE A 49 -20.21 -7.64 2.65
C ILE A 49 -21.13 -8.80 3.01
N ASP A 50 -20.91 -9.48 4.14
CA ASP A 50 -21.72 -10.60 4.61
C ASP A 50 -23.17 -10.17 4.91
N ASP A 51 -23.37 -8.92 5.32
CA ASP A 51 -24.68 -8.29 5.54
C ASP A 51 -25.35 -7.79 4.25
N GLY A 52 -24.71 -7.96 3.09
CA GLY A 52 -25.27 -7.65 1.78
C GLY A 52 -24.90 -6.26 1.22
N HIS A 53 -23.93 -5.57 1.80
CA HIS A 53 -23.40 -4.33 1.21
C HIS A 53 -22.47 -4.65 0.03
N ASP A 54 -22.58 -3.86 -1.02
CA ASP A 54 -21.72 -3.98 -2.19
C ASP A 54 -20.40 -3.24 -1.98
N PHE A 55 -19.28 -3.95 -2.21
CA PHE A 55 -17.94 -3.40 -2.24
C PHE A 55 -17.25 -3.74 -3.55
N TYR A 56 -16.59 -2.77 -4.13
CA TYR A 56 -15.89 -2.91 -5.40
C TYR A 56 -14.40 -2.65 -5.22
N ALA A 57 -13.58 -3.51 -5.81
CA ALA A 57 -12.14 -3.28 -5.95
C ALA A 57 -11.87 -2.77 -7.37
N LYS A 58 -11.08 -1.71 -7.48
CA LYS A 58 -10.62 -1.18 -8.76
C LYS A 58 -9.13 -1.48 -8.91
N GLU A 59 -8.77 -2.26 -9.91
CA GLU A 59 -7.38 -2.47 -10.29
C GLU A 59 -6.76 -1.17 -10.81
N ILE A 60 -5.56 -0.83 -10.33
CA ILE A 60 -4.76 0.28 -10.83
C ILE A 60 -3.87 -0.27 -11.94
N VAL A 61 -4.13 0.13 -13.17
CA VAL A 61 -3.39 -0.31 -14.36
C VAL A 61 -2.46 0.79 -14.83
N GLY A 62 -1.24 0.42 -15.24
CA GLY A 62 -0.26 1.37 -15.79
C GLY A 62 0.42 2.25 -14.74
N ALA A 63 0.45 1.83 -13.49
CA ALA A 63 1.17 2.51 -12.41
C ALA A 63 2.17 1.54 -11.76
N ASP A 64 3.28 2.10 -11.30
CA ASP A 64 4.28 1.37 -10.54
C ASP A 64 3.91 1.33 -9.06
N PHE A 65 4.13 0.18 -8.44
CA PHE A 65 3.94 0.02 -7.01
C PHE A 65 5.22 0.35 -6.25
N TYR A 66 5.14 1.31 -5.33
CA TYR A 66 6.23 1.70 -4.46
C TYR A 66 5.95 1.29 -3.02
N ASP A 67 6.84 0.47 -2.46
CA ASP A 67 6.80 0.07 -1.05
C ASP A 67 7.85 0.85 -0.26
N THR A 68 7.41 1.68 0.66
CA THR A 68 8.29 2.46 1.54
C THR A 68 8.51 1.82 2.92
N GLY A 69 7.89 0.68 3.20
CA GLY A 69 8.04 -0.06 4.45
C GLY A 69 9.32 -0.90 4.53
N ASN A 70 9.98 -1.13 3.39
CA ASN A 70 11.27 -1.81 3.30
C ASN A 70 12.38 -0.79 2.97
N PRO A 71 13.52 -0.76 3.72
CA PRO A 71 14.56 0.24 3.50
C PRO A 71 15.14 0.28 2.07
N LEU A 72 15.35 -0.87 1.45
CA LEU A 72 15.85 -0.93 0.08
C LEU A 72 14.83 -0.43 -0.93
N SER A 73 13.56 -0.83 -0.75
CA SER A 73 12.46 -0.38 -1.61
C SER A 73 12.23 1.13 -1.46
N TYR A 74 12.35 1.65 -0.24
CA TYR A 74 12.31 3.09 0.01
C TYR A 74 13.42 3.84 -0.75
N LEU A 75 14.68 3.38 -0.68
CA LEU A 75 15.78 3.99 -1.42
C LEU A 75 15.57 3.95 -2.94
N LYS A 76 15.06 2.85 -3.48
CA LYS A 76 14.70 2.75 -4.90
C LYS A 76 13.62 3.77 -5.27
N THR A 77 12.60 3.92 -4.43
CA THR A 77 11.53 4.92 -4.62
C THR A 77 12.12 6.33 -4.66
N VAL A 78 13.00 6.67 -3.73
CA VAL A 78 13.68 7.99 -3.71
C VAL A 78 14.47 8.23 -4.98
N VAL A 79 15.19 7.21 -5.46
CA VAL A 79 15.97 7.30 -6.72
C VAL A 79 15.02 7.53 -7.91
N ASP A 80 13.97 6.75 -8.05
CA ASP A 80 13.05 6.85 -9.19
C ASP A 80 12.36 8.22 -9.25
N PHE A 81 11.84 8.69 -8.11
CA PHE A 81 11.26 10.04 -8.03
C PHE A 81 12.29 11.15 -8.23
N GLY A 82 13.51 10.96 -7.72
CA GLY A 82 14.61 11.92 -7.92
C GLY A 82 14.99 12.04 -9.39
N LEU A 83 15.17 10.91 -10.08
CA LEU A 83 15.50 10.88 -11.52
C LEU A 83 14.39 11.46 -12.41
N ALA A 84 13.13 11.26 -12.02
CA ALA A 84 11.99 11.81 -12.74
C ALA A 84 11.75 13.31 -12.45
N HIS A 85 12.47 13.91 -11.51
CA HIS A 85 12.22 15.30 -11.12
C HIS A 85 12.64 16.28 -12.21
N PRO A 86 11.75 17.24 -12.63
CA PRO A 86 11.98 18.09 -13.79
C PRO A 86 13.16 19.05 -13.66
N THR A 87 13.53 19.43 -12.43
CA THR A 87 14.60 20.43 -12.20
C THR A 87 15.97 19.81 -12.02
N PHE A 88 16.09 18.70 -11.25
CA PHE A 88 17.38 18.14 -10.87
C PHE A 88 17.60 16.67 -11.27
N GLY A 89 16.63 16.07 -11.98
CA GLY A 89 16.74 14.66 -12.37
C GLY A 89 17.96 14.36 -13.22
N VAL A 90 18.31 15.25 -14.15
CA VAL A 90 19.52 15.11 -15.00
C VAL A 90 20.80 15.15 -14.17
N GLU A 91 20.93 16.13 -13.28
CA GLU A 91 22.10 16.28 -12.41
C GLU A 91 22.26 15.09 -11.48
N LEU A 92 21.14 14.59 -10.92
CA LEU A 92 21.13 13.40 -10.09
C LEU A 92 21.59 12.17 -10.87
N ALA A 93 21.13 11.99 -12.11
CA ALA A 93 21.55 10.88 -12.96
C ALA A 93 23.05 10.88 -13.23
N GLU A 94 23.63 12.04 -13.54
CA GLU A 94 25.07 12.22 -13.76
C GLU A 94 25.88 11.91 -12.48
N TYR A 95 25.42 12.42 -11.35
CA TYR A 95 26.01 12.13 -10.05
C TYR A 95 26.03 10.64 -9.74
N MET A 96 24.89 9.96 -9.92
CA MET A 96 24.77 8.53 -9.66
C MET A 96 25.67 7.71 -10.57
N LYS A 97 25.74 8.05 -11.86
CA LYS A 97 26.64 7.40 -12.82
C LYS A 97 28.10 7.49 -12.36
N LYS A 98 28.56 8.69 -12.02
CA LYS A 98 29.93 8.91 -11.50
C LYS A 98 30.19 8.08 -10.26
N ARG A 99 29.27 8.04 -9.30
CA ARG A 99 29.42 7.27 -8.06
C ARG A 99 29.51 5.76 -8.28
N LEU A 100 28.80 5.23 -9.26
CA LEU A 100 28.87 3.82 -9.62
C LEU A 100 30.19 3.47 -10.31
N GLU A 101 30.69 4.34 -11.18
CA GLU A 101 31.98 4.20 -11.84
C GLU A 101 33.16 4.22 -10.84
N GLU A 102 33.09 5.10 -9.84
CA GLU A 102 34.11 5.20 -8.77
C GLU A 102 34.18 3.96 -7.85
N LYS A 103 33.08 3.18 -7.76
CA LYS A 103 32.98 1.99 -6.91
C LYS A 103 33.25 0.68 -7.66
N SER A 104 33.32 0.75 -8.96
CA SER A 104 33.64 -0.40 -9.82
C SER A 104 35.15 -0.51 -10.02
#